data_d28ca4dcce470c53ec39e7598be2d8d0
#
_entry.id   d28ca4dcce470c53ec39e7598be2d8d0
#
_cell.length_a   1.000
_cell.length_b   1.000
_cell.length_c   1.000
_cell.angle_alpha   90.00
_cell.angle_beta   90.00
_cell.angle_gamma   90.00
#
_symmetry.space_group_name_H-M   'P 1'
#
loop_
_entity.id
_entity.type
_entity.pdbx_description
1 polymer ?
#
loop_
_entity_poly.entity_id
_entity_poly.type
_entity_poly.pdbx_seq_one_letter_code
_entity_poly.pdbx_strand_id
1 'polypeptide(L)'
;RGVMNLAHNLQDVRDLKRRTHANRLNGIDAIYLNTEEIKKFCPIINTSPDIRYPVLGGTLQRRAGTARHDAVAWGYARGADEMGVDIIQNCEVKGIKRNGDIDEGIETTKGFIKTNKIGVVAAGHSSVIANMAGLKLPLESKPLQALVSEPVKPIIDTVVMSNAVHAYVSQSDKGELVIGAGTDDYVSYSQKGSHDIVEGTLNAILELYPIFSRMRMLRQWGGI
;
A
#
# COMPACT_ATOMS: atom_id res chain seq x y z
N ARG A 1 0.64 -10.75 13.69
CA ARG A 1 1.95 -10.44 13.11
C ARG A 1 2.45 -9.05 13.52
N GLY A 2 1.61 -8.03 13.50
CA GLY A 2 1.99 -6.67 13.82
C GLY A 2 2.48 -5.84 12.63
N VAL A 3 2.61 -4.52 12.89
CA VAL A 3 3.24 -3.57 11.96
C VAL A 3 4.22 -2.71 12.77
N MET A 4 5.46 -2.68 12.34
CA MET A 4 6.54 -1.93 12.95
C MET A 4 7.00 -0.81 12.01
N ASN A 5 7.09 0.42 12.53
CA ASN A 5 7.67 1.56 11.82
C ASN A 5 9.01 1.90 12.47
N LEU A 6 10.06 2.01 11.66
CA LEU A 6 11.43 2.30 12.10
C LEU A 6 11.69 3.80 12.16
N ALA A 7 12.54 4.21 13.11
CA ALA A 7 13.10 5.55 13.25
C ALA A 7 14.58 5.53 12.88
N HIS A 8 15.02 6.43 12.02
CA HIS A 8 16.40 6.50 11.54
C HIS A 8 17.14 7.79 11.97
N ASN A 9 16.42 8.73 12.56
CA ASN A 9 16.96 9.97 13.10
C ASN A 9 16.18 10.39 14.36
N LEU A 10 16.67 11.41 15.06
CA LEU A 10 16.05 11.88 16.32
C LEU A 10 14.64 12.47 16.11
N GLN A 11 14.36 13.04 14.95
CA GLN A 11 13.03 13.55 14.63
C GLN A 11 12.04 12.38 14.49
N ASP A 12 12.40 11.32 13.77
CA ASP A 12 11.59 10.10 13.66
C ASP A 12 11.31 9.49 15.04
N VAL A 13 12.33 9.42 15.91
CA VAL A 13 12.17 8.93 17.29
C VAL A 13 11.11 9.72 18.06
N ARG A 14 11.15 11.06 18.00
CA ARG A 14 10.17 11.94 18.66
C ARG A 14 8.77 11.73 18.08
N ASP A 15 8.65 11.69 16.76
CA ASP A 15 7.36 11.53 16.08
C ASP A 15 6.75 10.16 16.32
N LEU A 16 7.53 9.08 16.28
CA LEU A 16 7.05 7.74 16.56
C LEU A 16 6.66 7.56 18.03
N LYS A 17 7.40 8.15 18.98
CA LYS A 17 6.97 8.16 20.38
C LYS A 17 5.64 8.89 20.56
N ARG A 18 5.50 10.08 20.00
CA ARG A 18 4.22 10.83 20.02
C ARG A 18 3.08 10.04 19.41
N ARG A 19 3.30 9.44 18.22
CA ARG A 19 2.32 8.59 17.55
C ARG A 19 1.94 7.38 18.39
N THR A 20 2.91 6.73 19.03
CA THR A 20 2.66 5.60 19.95
C THR A 20 1.71 6.00 21.08
N HIS A 21 1.97 7.15 21.72
CA HIS A 21 1.10 7.66 22.79
C HIS A 21 -0.29 8.01 22.29
N ALA A 22 -0.42 8.71 21.15
CA ALA A 22 -1.71 9.03 20.55
C ALA A 22 -2.50 7.77 20.18
N ASN A 23 -1.84 6.75 19.63
CA ASN A 23 -2.45 5.47 19.31
C ASN A 23 -3.00 4.78 20.58
N ARG A 24 -2.23 4.77 21.67
CA ARG A 24 -2.66 4.20 22.94
C ARG A 24 -3.87 4.93 23.53
N LEU A 25 -3.92 6.25 23.43
CA LEU A 25 -5.10 7.04 23.86
C LEU A 25 -6.36 6.68 23.06
N ASN A 26 -6.19 6.26 21.80
CA ASN A 26 -7.28 5.77 20.96
C ASN A 26 -7.54 4.25 21.09
N GLY A 27 -7.01 3.59 22.13
CA GLY A 27 -7.23 2.17 22.40
C GLY A 27 -6.44 1.21 21.50
N ILE A 28 -5.46 1.71 20.71
CA ILE A 28 -4.62 0.87 19.85
C ILE A 28 -3.49 0.27 20.68
N ASP A 29 -3.28 -1.04 20.54
CA ASP A 29 -2.19 -1.77 21.18
C ASP A 29 -0.85 -1.44 20.50
N ALA A 30 -0.27 -0.30 20.86
CA ALA A 30 0.99 0.20 20.32
C ALA A 30 2.04 0.34 21.42
N ILE A 31 3.27 -0.05 21.10
CA ILE A 31 4.45 0.10 21.97
C ILE A 31 5.60 0.73 21.18
N TYR A 32 6.48 1.45 21.89
CA TYR A 32 7.74 1.90 21.34
C TYR A 32 8.85 0.90 21.71
N LEU A 33 9.68 0.55 20.75
CA LEU A 33 10.81 -0.36 20.89
C LEU A 33 12.11 0.41 20.67
N ASN A 34 13.13 0.14 21.51
CA ASN A 34 14.49 0.57 21.26
C ASN A 34 15.19 -0.37 20.25
N THR A 35 16.42 -0.04 19.87
CA THR A 35 17.18 -0.80 18.85
C THR A 35 17.40 -2.26 19.23
N GLU A 36 17.70 -2.55 20.49
CA GLU A 36 17.92 -3.91 20.98
C GLU A 36 16.63 -4.74 20.97
N GLU A 37 15.51 -4.13 21.36
CA GLU A 37 14.19 -4.76 21.31
C GLU A 37 13.77 -5.04 19.88
N ILE A 38 14.03 -4.12 18.95
CA ILE A 38 13.80 -4.33 17.51
C ILE A 38 14.62 -5.51 16.99
N LYS A 39 15.90 -5.58 17.35
CA LYS A 39 16.78 -6.69 16.95
C LYS A 39 16.31 -8.05 17.48
N LYS A 40 15.79 -8.08 18.69
CA LYS A 40 15.18 -9.29 19.27
C LYS A 40 13.89 -9.69 18.55
N PHE A 41 13.06 -8.69 18.19
CA PHE A 41 11.78 -8.90 17.51
C PHE A 41 11.94 -9.27 16.03
N CYS A 42 12.93 -8.67 15.36
CA CYS A 42 13.25 -8.92 13.95
C CYS A 42 14.77 -9.21 13.80
N PRO A 43 15.22 -10.46 14.04
CA PRO A 43 16.65 -10.79 14.11
C PRO A 43 17.44 -10.57 12.81
N ILE A 44 16.74 -10.52 11.67
CA ILE A 44 17.39 -10.33 10.35
C ILE A 44 17.72 -8.87 10.04
N ILE A 45 17.17 -7.91 10.82
CA ILE A 45 17.43 -6.49 10.58
C ILE A 45 18.86 -6.10 10.94
N ASN A 46 19.48 -5.29 10.11
CA ASN A 46 20.78 -4.71 10.39
C ASN A 46 20.60 -3.50 11.32
N THR A 47 21.15 -3.57 12.50
CA THR A 47 21.12 -2.49 13.52
C THR A 47 22.50 -1.87 13.76
N SER A 48 23.47 -2.07 12.84
CA SER A 48 24.75 -1.39 12.91
C SER A 48 24.56 0.14 12.91
N PRO A 49 25.29 0.90 13.73
CA PRO A 49 25.23 2.36 13.72
C PRO A 49 25.85 2.97 12.46
N ASP A 50 26.70 2.23 11.75
CA ASP A 50 27.49 2.72 10.61
C ASP A 50 26.76 2.59 9.26
N ILE A 51 25.53 2.11 9.25
CA ILE A 51 24.73 2.04 8.04
C ILE A 51 24.11 3.41 7.71
N ARG A 52 23.79 3.62 6.44
CA ARG A 52 23.20 4.88 5.96
C ARG A 52 21.88 5.25 6.65
N TYR A 53 21.11 4.23 7.05
CA TYR A 53 19.83 4.38 7.75
C TYR A 53 19.87 3.66 9.10
N PRO A 54 20.62 4.18 10.10
CA PRO A 54 20.77 3.53 11.41
C PRO A 54 19.40 3.40 12.09
N VAL A 55 19.13 2.25 12.69
CA VAL A 55 17.87 2.01 13.38
C VAL A 55 17.97 2.50 14.83
N LEU A 56 17.33 3.63 15.15
CA LEU A 56 17.36 4.24 16.47
C LEU A 56 16.18 3.84 17.37
N GLY A 57 15.23 3.12 16.84
CA GLY A 57 14.03 2.66 17.52
C GLY A 57 12.86 2.49 16.56
N GLY A 58 11.67 2.25 17.10
CA GLY A 58 10.47 2.08 16.27
C GLY A 58 9.21 1.97 17.10
N THR A 59 8.07 2.09 16.44
CA THR A 59 6.76 1.77 17.04
C THR A 59 6.20 0.48 16.47
N LEU A 60 5.68 -0.38 17.33
CA LEU A 60 5.05 -1.64 16.97
C LEU A 60 3.57 -1.60 17.36
N GLN A 61 2.69 -1.77 16.38
CA GLN A 61 1.27 -2.05 16.58
C GLN A 61 1.09 -3.58 16.55
N ARG A 62 0.97 -4.19 17.73
CA ARG A 62 1.00 -5.65 17.88
C ARG A 62 -0.19 -6.37 17.24
N ARG A 63 -1.35 -5.70 17.17
CA ARG A 63 -2.60 -6.25 16.60
C ARG A 63 -2.83 -5.87 15.14
N ALA A 64 -1.93 -5.13 14.54
CA ALA A 64 -1.94 -4.85 13.11
C ALA A 64 -1.39 -6.04 12.29
N GLY A 65 -1.43 -5.96 10.98
CA GLY A 65 -0.95 -7.01 10.09
C GLY A 65 -1.25 -6.71 8.64
N THR A 66 -1.28 -7.77 7.83
CA THR A 66 -1.63 -7.73 6.41
C THR A 66 -3.05 -8.25 6.20
N ALA A 67 -3.80 -7.64 5.31
CA ALA A 67 -5.08 -8.14 4.83
C ALA A 67 -4.90 -8.83 3.46
N ARG A 68 -5.57 -9.95 3.27
CA ARG A 68 -5.69 -10.57 1.95
C ARG A 68 -6.71 -9.77 1.15
N HIS A 69 -6.22 -8.82 0.38
CA HIS A 69 -7.05 -7.83 -0.34
C HIS A 69 -8.09 -8.47 -1.29
N ASP A 70 -7.73 -9.56 -1.96
CA ASP A 70 -8.62 -10.36 -2.81
C ASP A 70 -9.80 -10.96 -1.99
N ALA A 71 -9.50 -11.58 -0.86
CA ALA A 71 -10.53 -12.14 0.02
C ALA A 71 -11.45 -11.06 0.60
N VAL A 72 -10.89 -9.89 0.94
CA VAL A 72 -11.67 -8.73 1.40
C VAL A 72 -12.62 -8.24 0.30
N ALA A 73 -12.11 -8.04 -0.91
CA ALA A 73 -12.90 -7.60 -2.06
C ALA A 73 -14.04 -8.58 -2.38
N TRP A 74 -13.75 -9.89 -2.41
CA TRP A 74 -14.76 -10.93 -2.62
C TRP A 74 -15.76 -11.03 -1.47
N GLY A 75 -15.32 -10.79 -0.23
CA GLY A 75 -16.21 -10.74 0.93
C GLY A 75 -17.25 -9.63 0.81
N TYR A 76 -16.81 -8.42 0.46
CA TYR A 76 -17.72 -7.29 0.22
C TYR A 76 -18.63 -7.52 -0.99
N ALA A 77 -18.09 -8.08 -2.08
CA ALA A 77 -18.90 -8.36 -3.27
C ALA A 77 -20.03 -9.34 -2.96
N ARG A 78 -19.74 -10.44 -2.26
CA ARG A 78 -20.77 -11.41 -1.85
C ARG A 78 -21.81 -10.80 -0.91
N GLY A 79 -21.37 -10.01 0.08
CA GLY A 79 -22.31 -9.33 0.97
C GLY A 79 -23.20 -8.31 0.25
N ALA A 80 -22.68 -7.63 -0.77
CA ALA A 80 -23.47 -6.72 -1.60
C ALA A 80 -24.50 -7.48 -2.46
N ASP A 81 -24.08 -8.57 -3.09
CA ASP A 81 -24.94 -9.45 -3.87
C ASP A 81 -26.10 -10.03 -3.05
N GLU A 82 -25.81 -10.50 -1.81
CA GLU A 82 -26.84 -10.96 -0.86
C GLU A 82 -27.85 -9.87 -0.48
N MET A 83 -27.46 -8.60 -0.56
CA MET A 83 -28.34 -7.44 -0.34
C MET A 83 -29.05 -6.97 -1.61
N GLY A 84 -28.94 -7.69 -2.72
CA GLY A 84 -29.59 -7.40 -3.99
C GLY A 84 -28.88 -6.37 -4.86
N VAL A 85 -27.57 -6.18 -4.69
CA VAL A 85 -26.77 -5.32 -5.55
C VAL A 85 -26.31 -6.11 -6.78
N ASP A 86 -26.68 -5.63 -7.98
CA ASP A 86 -26.20 -6.20 -9.24
C ASP A 86 -24.72 -5.83 -9.47
N ILE A 87 -23.84 -6.82 -9.51
CA ILE A 87 -22.41 -6.66 -9.78
C ILE A 87 -22.11 -7.04 -11.22
N ILE A 88 -21.88 -6.04 -12.08
CA ILE A 88 -21.64 -6.24 -13.51
C ILE A 88 -20.14 -6.16 -13.80
N GLN A 89 -19.48 -7.31 -13.86
CA GLN A 89 -18.05 -7.41 -14.17
C GLN A 89 -17.77 -7.21 -15.68
N ASN A 90 -16.53 -6.81 -16.01
CA ASN A 90 -16.11 -6.56 -17.39
C ASN A 90 -17.06 -5.61 -18.12
N CYS A 91 -17.46 -4.55 -17.43
CA CYS A 91 -18.38 -3.52 -17.87
C CYS A 91 -17.72 -2.16 -17.69
N GLU A 92 -17.06 -1.66 -18.73
CA GLU A 92 -16.38 -0.38 -18.70
C GLU A 92 -17.37 0.76 -18.90
N VAL A 93 -17.28 1.79 -18.05
CA VAL A 93 -18.02 3.05 -18.22
C VAL A 93 -17.37 3.87 -19.32
N LYS A 94 -18.12 4.23 -20.35
CA LYS A 94 -17.68 5.00 -21.52
C LYS A 94 -18.10 6.47 -21.45
N GLY A 95 -19.17 6.77 -20.71
CA GLY A 95 -19.70 8.13 -20.60
C GLY A 95 -20.76 8.25 -19.51
N ILE A 96 -20.99 9.48 -19.10
CA ILE A 96 -22.09 9.85 -18.19
C ILE A 96 -23.01 10.80 -18.98
N LYS A 97 -24.25 10.39 -19.16
CA LYS A 97 -25.26 11.20 -19.87
C LYS A 97 -25.97 12.11 -18.89
N ARG A 98 -25.99 13.40 -19.21
CA ARG A 98 -26.62 14.44 -18.39
C ARG A 98 -27.51 15.34 -19.23
N ASN A 99 -28.54 15.86 -18.61
CA ASN A 99 -29.41 16.91 -19.16
C ASN A 99 -29.39 18.09 -18.18
N GLY A 100 -28.58 19.09 -18.48
CA GLY A 100 -28.24 20.15 -17.53
C GLY A 100 -27.55 19.58 -16.28
N ASP A 101 -28.15 19.80 -15.10
CA ASP A 101 -27.62 19.33 -13.81
C ASP A 101 -28.17 17.97 -13.38
N ILE A 102 -28.99 17.31 -14.23
CA ILE A 102 -29.62 16.02 -13.93
C ILE A 102 -28.87 14.91 -14.65
N ASP A 103 -28.44 13.89 -13.91
CA ASP A 103 -27.90 12.68 -14.48
C ASP A 103 -29.03 11.82 -15.08
N GLU A 104 -28.89 11.40 -16.32
CA GLU A 104 -29.82 10.50 -17.01
C GLU A 104 -29.37 9.04 -16.95
N GLY A 105 -28.05 8.80 -16.82
CA GLY A 105 -27.49 7.46 -16.75
C GLY A 105 -26.04 7.38 -17.20
N ILE A 106 -25.56 6.16 -17.30
CA ILE A 106 -24.19 5.82 -17.71
C ILE A 106 -24.18 4.97 -18.97
N GLU A 107 -23.29 5.33 -19.90
CA GLU A 107 -22.99 4.54 -21.09
C GLU A 107 -21.86 3.55 -20.75
N THR A 108 -22.08 2.29 -21.06
CA THR A 108 -21.12 1.21 -20.77
C THR A 108 -20.86 0.34 -22.00
N THR A 109 -19.83 -0.50 -21.92
CA THR A 109 -19.55 -1.51 -22.94
C THR A 109 -20.65 -2.57 -23.06
N LYS A 110 -21.59 -2.62 -22.10
CA LYS A 110 -22.73 -3.56 -22.09
C LYS A 110 -24.10 -2.90 -22.29
N GLY A 111 -24.10 -1.61 -22.63
CA GLY A 111 -25.31 -0.85 -22.88
C GLY A 111 -25.49 0.32 -21.93
N PHE A 112 -26.64 0.96 -22.01
CA PHE A 112 -26.98 2.13 -21.21
C PHE A 112 -27.72 1.72 -19.93
N ILE A 113 -27.26 2.24 -18.80
CA ILE A 113 -27.90 2.05 -17.49
C ILE A 113 -28.52 3.37 -17.07
N LYS A 114 -29.87 3.41 -17.02
CA LYS A 114 -30.61 4.58 -16.61
C LYS A 114 -30.55 4.78 -15.09
N THR A 115 -30.10 5.93 -14.65
CA THR A 115 -30.06 6.30 -13.23
C THR A 115 -29.97 7.82 -13.08
N ASN A 116 -30.48 8.35 -11.99
CA ASN A 116 -30.35 9.76 -11.61
C ASN A 116 -29.38 10.00 -10.45
N LYS A 117 -28.66 8.96 -10.01
CA LYS A 117 -27.64 9.05 -8.94
C LYS A 117 -26.46 8.17 -9.31
N ILE A 118 -25.28 8.72 -9.34
CA ILE A 118 -24.05 8.04 -9.71
C ILE A 118 -23.01 8.24 -8.61
N GLY A 119 -22.49 7.15 -8.07
CA GLY A 119 -21.35 7.15 -7.15
C GLY A 119 -20.07 6.73 -7.90
N VAL A 120 -19.00 7.54 -7.81
CA VAL A 120 -17.71 7.23 -8.41
C VAL A 120 -16.76 6.70 -7.34
N VAL A 121 -16.38 5.42 -7.46
CA VAL A 121 -15.47 4.72 -6.54
C VAL A 121 -14.39 4.02 -7.38
N ALA A 122 -13.57 4.82 -8.07
CA ALA A 122 -12.62 4.34 -9.07
C ALA A 122 -11.14 4.60 -8.70
N ALA A 123 -10.85 4.87 -7.41
CA ALA A 123 -9.51 5.12 -6.89
C ALA A 123 -8.73 6.12 -7.78
N GLY A 124 -7.55 5.75 -8.30
CA GLY A 124 -6.73 6.59 -9.15
C GLY A 124 -7.38 6.99 -10.49
N HIS A 125 -8.43 6.30 -10.94
CA HIS A 125 -9.18 6.65 -12.15
C HIS A 125 -10.39 7.55 -11.88
N SER A 126 -10.61 8.00 -10.64
CA SER A 126 -11.79 8.82 -10.29
C SER A 126 -11.86 10.13 -11.05
N SER A 127 -10.72 10.80 -11.34
CA SER A 127 -10.70 12.02 -12.15
C SER A 127 -11.11 11.77 -13.60
N VAL A 128 -10.76 10.61 -14.16
CA VAL A 128 -11.16 10.21 -15.53
C VAL A 128 -12.69 10.07 -15.62
N ILE A 129 -13.28 9.36 -14.64
CA ILE A 129 -14.73 9.16 -14.61
C ILE A 129 -15.46 10.48 -14.31
N ALA A 130 -14.96 11.29 -13.38
CA ALA A 130 -15.57 12.58 -13.06
C ALA A 130 -15.57 13.55 -14.28
N ASN A 131 -14.53 13.52 -15.11
CA ASN A 131 -14.47 14.32 -16.34
C ASN A 131 -15.58 13.94 -17.32
N MET A 132 -16.06 12.69 -17.34
CA MET A 132 -17.20 12.28 -18.19
C MET A 132 -18.49 12.97 -17.77
N ALA A 133 -18.59 13.39 -16.51
CA ALA A 133 -19.70 14.21 -15.98
C ALA A 133 -19.43 15.71 -16.04
N GLY A 134 -18.33 16.15 -16.65
CA GLY A 134 -17.93 17.56 -16.69
C GLY A 134 -17.38 18.08 -15.36
N LEU A 135 -17.04 17.20 -14.42
CA LEU A 135 -16.50 17.55 -13.11
C LEU A 135 -14.98 17.42 -13.10
N LYS A 136 -14.27 18.44 -12.65
CA LYS A 136 -12.81 18.40 -12.49
C LYS A 136 -12.47 18.14 -11.02
N LEU A 137 -11.85 16.99 -10.76
CA LEU A 137 -11.29 16.67 -9.45
C LEU A 137 -9.81 17.07 -9.41
N PRO A 138 -9.33 17.67 -8.31
CA PRO A 138 -7.92 18.02 -8.14
C PRO A 138 -7.09 16.78 -7.71
N LEU A 139 -7.11 15.73 -8.53
CA LEU A 139 -6.43 14.46 -8.30
C LEU A 139 -5.44 14.19 -9.42
N GLU A 140 -4.24 13.81 -9.02
CA GLU A 140 -3.20 13.28 -9.90
C GLU A 140 -2.87 11.85 -9.49
N SER A 141 -2.75 10.97 -10.46
CA SER A 141 -2.44 9.55 -10.22
C SER A 141 -1.01 9.26 -10.59
N LYS A 142 -0.27 8.71 -9.63
CA LYS A 142 1.14 8.33 -9.80
C LYS A 142 1.29 6.83 -9.52
N PRO A 143 2.12 6.11 -10.28
CA PRO A 143 2.38 4.70 -10.02
C PRO A 143 3.11 4.50 -8.69
N LEU A 144 2.53 3.70 -7.79
CA LEU A 144 3.15 3.25 -6.55
C LEU A 144 3.80 1.89 -6.80
N GLN A 145 5.11 1.82 -6.70
CA GLN A 145 5.88 0.63 -7.04
C GLN A 145 5.79 -0.45 -5.96
N ALA A 146 5.77 -1.70 -6.40
CA ALA A 146 5.84 -2.86 -5.53
C ALA A 146 6.61 -4.02 -6.19
N LEU A 147 7.21 -4.84 -5.36
CA LEU A 147 8.06 -5.95 -5.73
C LEU A 147 7.65 -7.20 -4.98
N VAL A 148 7.86 -8.37 -5.58
CA VAL A 148 7.71 -9.66 -4.91
C VAL A 148 8.89 -10.57 -5.21
N SER A 149 9.42 -11.22 -4.16
CA SER A 149 10.52 -12.17 -4.28
C SER A 149 10.04 -13.59 -4.59
N GLU A 150 10.98 -14.48 -4.90
CA GLU A 150 10.74 -15.91 -4.79
C GLU A 150 10.32 -16.29 -3.35
N PRO A 151 9.55 -17.38 -3.17
CA PRO A 151 9.19 -17.87 -1.84
C PRO A 151 10.41 -18.37 -1.08
N VAL A 152 10.52 -17.96 0.16
CA VAL A 152 11.58 -18.39 1.09
C VAL A 152 10.97 -18.91 2.38
N LYS A 153 11.75 -19.58 3.21
CA LYS A 153 11.31 -19.99 4.55
C LYS A 153 10.85 -18.78 5.35
N PRO A 154 9.93 -18.93 6.33
CA PRO A 154 9.53 -17.83 7.21
C PRO A 154 10.74 -17.20 7.91
N ILE A 155 10.96 -15.92 7.66
CA ILE A 155 12.09 -15.14 8.22
C ILE A 155 11.67 -13.81 8.81
N ILE A 156 10.42 -13.35 8.50
CA ILE A 156 9.88 -12.10 9.02
C ILE A 156 8.38 -12.28 9.33
N ASP A 157 8.03 -12.11 10.61
CA ASP A 157 6.65 -12.30 11.07
C ASP A 157 5.84 -11.02 11.16
N THR A 158 6.48 -9.88 11.01
CA THR A 158 5.84 -8.56 11.09
C THR A 158 6.03 -7.78 9.80
N VAL A 159 5.13 -6.85 9.54
CA VAL A 159 5.37 -5.84 8.50
C VAL A 159 6.33 -4.82 9.07
N VAL A 160 7.44 -4.59 8.43
CA VAL A 160 8.40 -3.54 8.81
C VAL A 160 8.38 -2.43 7.78
N MET A 161 8.13 -1.22 8.25
CA MET A 161 8.04 -0.01 7.43
C MET A 161 9.13 0.97 7.81
N SER A 162 9.65 1.68 6.84
CA SER A 162 10.56 2.80 7.03
C SER A 162 10.12 3.97 6.15
N ASN A 163 9.70 5.06 6.78
CA ASN A 163 9.32 6.27 6.05
C ASN A 163 10.53 6.98 5.45
N ALA A 164 11.70 6.87 6.09
CA ALA A 164 12.93 7.50 5.60
C ALA A 164 13.42 6.91 4.28
N VAL A 165 13.17 5.63 4.05
CA VAL A 165 13.54 4.94 2.79
C VAL A 165 12.32 4.67 1.90
N HIS A 166 11.15 5.18 2.28
CA HIS A 166 9.87 4.97 1.57
C HIS A 166 9.61 3.51 1.19
N ALA A 167 9.90 2.59 2.10
CA ALA A 167 9.77 1.17 1.84
C ALA A 167 9.12 0.42 3.01
N TYR A 168 8.47 -0.68 2.69
CA TYR A 168 8.07 -1.68 3.67
C TYR A 168 8.43 -3.08 3.18
N VAL A 169 8.58 -3.99 4.12
CA VAL A 169 8.76 -5.42 3.86
C VAL A 169 7.75 -6.21 4.68
N SER A 170 7.10 -7.15 4.04
CA SER A 170 6.26 -8.17 4.67
C SER A 170 6.50 -9.52 4.02
N GLN A 171 6.16 -10.60 4.70
CA GLN A 171 6.21 -11.94 4.11
C GLN A 171 4.80 -12.50 3.98
N SER A 172 4.50 -13.05 2.81
CA SER A 172 3.23 -13.69 2.52
C SER A 172 3.13 -15.07 3.20
N ASP A 173 1.93 -15.63 3.27
CA ASP A 173 1.72 -16.98 3.80
C ASP A 173 2.33 -18.07 2.91
N LYS A 174 2.63 -17.74 1.64
CA LYS A 174 3.30 -18.64 0.69
C LYS A 174 4.82 -18.52 0.72
N GLY A 175 5.35 -17.57 1.49
CA GLY A 175 6.79 -17.37 1.69
C GLY A 175 7.41 -16.22 0.89
N GLU A 176 6.70 -15.61 -0.06
CA GLU A 176 7.26 -14.48 -0.82
C GLU A 176 7.40 -13.25 0.07
N LEU A 177 8.49 -12.51 -0.09
CA LEU A 177 8.61 -11.16 0.43
C LEU A 177 7.88 -10.19 -0.49
N VAL A 178 7.00 -9.39 0.10
CA VAL A 178 6.35 -8.25 -0.57
C VAL A 178 7.05 -7.00 -0.10
N ILE A 179 7.66 -6.29 -1.04
CA ILE A 179 8.43 -5.07 -0.81
C ILE A 179 7.70 -3.93 -1.49
N GLY A 180 7.21 -2.98 -0.71
CA GLY A 180 6.66 -1.73 -1.23
C GLY A 180 7.78 -0.73 -1.43
N ALA A 181 7.64 0.04 -2.45
CA ALA A 181 8.62 1.02 -2.88
C ALA A 181 8.01 2.43 -2.95
N GLY A 182 8.78 3.38 -3.43
CA GLY A 182 8.33 4.73 -3.69
C GLY A 182 7.34 4.84 -4.85
N THR A 183 6.89 6.05 -5.08
CA THR A 183 6.06 6.43 -6.22
C THR A 183 6.92 7.08 -7.30
N ASP A 184 6.56 6.88 -8.55
CA ASP A 184 7.10 7.69 -9.65
C ASP A 184 6.68 9.15 -9.51
N ASP A 185 7.54 10.08 -9.92
CA ASP A 185 7.28 11.52 -9.80
C ASP A 185 6.36 12.08 -10.89
N TYR A 186 6.02 11.28 -11.89
CA TYR A 186 5.16 11.69 -13.01
C TYR A 186 3.75 11.10 -12.92
N VAL A 187 2.79 11.83 -13.48
CA VAL A 187 1.40 11.38 -13.59
C VAL A 187 1.30 10.30 -14.64
N SER A 188 0.79 9.13 -14.27
CA SER A 188 0.63 8.00 -15.18
C SER A 188 -0.40 6.99 -14.67
N TYR A 189 -1.04 6.29 -15.61
CA TYR A 189 -1.86 5.12 -15.34
C TYR A 189 -1.16 3.81 -15.75
N SER A 190 0.15 3.87 -16.02
CA SER A 190 0.95 2.69 -16.33
C SER A 190 1.13 1.83 -15.10
N GLN A 191 0.87 0.55 -15.22
CA GLN A 191 1.14 -0.45 -14.17
C GLN A 191 2.54 -1.05 -14.28
N LYS A 192 3.38 -0.52 -15.17
CA LYS A 192 4.79 -0.91 -15.29
C LYS A 192 5.60 -0.24 -14.19
N GLY A 193 6.56 -0.99 -13.65
CA GLY A 193 7.52 -0.41 -12.72
C GLY A 193 8.57 0.44 -13.40
N SER A 194 9.15 1.40 -12.68
CA SER A 194 10.32 2.15 -13.11
C SER A 194 11.60 1.60 -12.48
N HIS A 195 12.69 1.65 -13.23
CA HIS A 195 13.99 1.13 -12.79
C HIS A 195 14.54 1.92 -11.60
N ASP A 196 14.48 3.25 -11.68
CA ASP A 196 15.09 4.13 -10.68
C ASP A 196 14.47 3.96 -9.28
N ILE A 197 13.15 3.86 -9.22
CA ILE A 197 12.43 3.62 -7.94
C ILE A 197 12.77 2.24 -7.37
N VAL A 198 12.85 1.23 -8.22
CA VAL A 198 13.18 -0.13 -7.80
C VAL A 198 14.61 -0.21 -7.29
N GLU A 199 15.58 0.36 -8.03
CA GLU A 199 16.98 0.37 -7.63
C GLU A 199 17.17 1.11 -6.31
N GLY A 200 16.60 2.30 -6.16
CA GLY A 200 16.67 3.07 -4.91
C GLY A 200 16.07 2.32 -3.72
N THR A 201 14.94 1.66 -3.92
CA THR A 201 14.28 0.85 -2.88
C THR A 201 15.11 -0.36 -2.51
N LEU A 202 15.62 -1.13 -3.48
CA LEU A 202 16.43 -2.31 -3.22
C LEU A 202 17.75 -1.95 -2.53
N ASN A 203 18.40 -0.86 -2.92
CA ASN A 203 19.61 -0.38 -2.24
C ASN A 203 19.35 -0.13 -0.75
N ALA A 204 18.25 0.56 -0.40
CA ALA A 204 17.89 0.82 0.99
C ALA A 204 17.48 -0.47 1.75
N ILE A 205 16.71 -1.35 1.12
CA ILE A 205 16.27 -2.61 1.72
C ILE A 205 17.44 -3.56 1.96
N LEU A 206 18.41 -3.64 1.04
CA LEU A 206 19.60 -4.49 1.19
C LEU A 206 20.51 -4.00 2.31
N GLU A 207 20.54 -2.70 2.59
CA GLU A 207 21.25 -2.14 3.72
C GLU A 207 20.62 -2.50 5.07
N LEU A 208 19.27 -2.45 5.14
CA LEU A 208 18.51 -2.87 6.33
C LEU A 208 18.45 -4.39 6.50
N TYR A 209 18.47 -5.13 5.39
CA TYR A 209 18.35 -6.59 5.37
C TYR A 209 19.39 -7.22 4.42
N PRO A 210 20.67 -7.28 4.79
CA PRO A 210 21.72 -7.83 3.92
C PRO A 210 21.46 -9.27 3.43
N ILE A 211 20.70 -10.05 4.20
CA ILE A 211 20.32 -11.42 3.83
C ILE A 211 19.50 -11.47 2.52
N PHE A 212 18.80 -10.40 2.17
CA PHE A 212 17.97 -10.34 0.95
C PHE A 212 18.80 -10.27 -0.33
N SER A 213 20.10 -10.00 -0.25
CA SER A 213 21.00 -10.01 -1.42
C SER A 213 21.06 -11.35 -2.16
N ARG A 214 20.63 -12.43 -1.52
CA ARG A 214 20.60 -13.78 -2.08
C ARG A 214 19.26 -14.16 -2.73
N MET A 215 18.25 -13.29 -2.65
CA MET A 215 16.92 -13.58 -3.14
C MET A 215 16.72 -13.11 -4.57
N ARG A 216 15.88 -13.83 -5.31
CA ARG A 216 15.49 -13.46 -6.65
C ARG A 216 14.17 -12.69 -6.61
N MET A 217 14.10 -11.60 -7.35
CA MET A 217 12.85 -10.89 -7.59
C MET A 217 12.08 -11.59 -8.71
N LEU A 218 10.80 -11.91 -8.47
CA LEU A 218 9.94 -12.56 -9.45
C LEU A 218 9.08 -11.58 -10.22
N ARG A 219 8.62 -10.52 -9.57
CA ARG A 219 7.69 -9.58 -10.19
C ARG A 219 7.84 -8.18 -9.62
N GLN A 220 7.59 -7.22 -10.50
CA GLN A 220 7.49 -5.79 -10.23
C GLN A 220 6.22 -5.25 -10.87
N TRP A 221 5.55 -4.32 -10.22
CA TRP A 221 4.38 -3.62 -10.78
C TRP A 221 4.20 -2.24 -10.15
N GLY A 222 3.47 -1.37 -10.85
CA GLY A 222 2.97 -0.10 -10.32
C GLY A 222 1.47 -0.22 -9.97
N GLY A 223 1.07 0.24 -8.80
CA GLY A 223 -0.32 0.45 -8.42
C GLY A 223 -0.75 1.90 -8.69
N ILE A 224 -2.01 2.11 -9.09
CA ILE A 224 -2.57 3.44 -9.38
C ILE A 224 -3.62 3.80 -8.32
#